data_c7198f8477d2821ceebd67b66af9c0a2
#
_entry.id   c7198f8477d2821ceebd67b66af9c0a2
#
_cell.length_a   1.000
_cell.length_b   1.000
_cell.length_c   1.000
_cell.angle_alpha   90.00
_cell.angle_beta   90.00
_cell.angle_gamma   90.00
#
_symmetry.space_group_name_H-M   'P 1'
#
loop_
_entity.id
_entity.type
_entity.pdbx_description
1 polymer ?
#
loop_
_entity_poly.entity_id
_entity_poly.type
_entity_poly.pdbx_seq_one_letter_code
_entity_poly.pdbx_strand_id
1 'polypeptide(L)'
;MVEQVSLHRILKSISLKKLNRFFLLFLFASTVMQATNVEVDVHESDTAKESTLDKEKKAYDPTDDIMHHIADSHGWHLFDWKGHEIGIPLPVILYTDKGLVVFSSSAFQHDSEGKHIVEIKGQRFINFHNKIYYASEIASGHGIYAQFNETTHVISNSKPWDISITKNVASLLLSAIIILWLFLSVARFYKRQQSHRSPKGVAAFMEPIIIFVRDEIAKENIGPHYKRFVPLLLTFFFFIWINNVMGLVPLFPGGANVTGNIAVTMVLAIIVMIVTNINGNKNYWSHIFWMPGVPVAVKPLLAVVEFIGIFTKPFSLMIRLFANITAGHIIVLSLISLIFIFETALVSPVSVLLTLFISVLEILVTALQAYIFTLLTALYIGAAMHEEHH
;
A
#
# COMPACT_ATOMS: atom_id res chain seq x y z
N MET A 1 28.92 15.64 -21.11
CA MET A 1 28.79 17.10 -20.85
C MET A 1 27.43 17.65 -21.18
N VAL A 2 26.79 17.31 -22.29
CA VAL A 2 25.41 17.72 -22.67
C VAL A 2 24.35 17.10 -21.76
N GLU A 3 24.53 15.88 -21.27
CA GLU A 3 23.60 15.19 -20.38
C GLU A 3 23.46 15.80 -18.98
N GLN A 4 24.54 16.24 -18.36
CA GLN A 4 24.50 16.88 -17.03
C GLN A 4 23.76 18.23 -17.05
N VAL A 5 23.88 18.98 -18.16
CA VAL A 5 23.11 20.22 -18.36
C VAL A 5 21.61 19.96 -18.47
N SER A 6 21.23 18.80 -19.02
CA SER A 6 19.83 18.38 -19.15
C SER A 6 19.20 18.02 -17.79
N LEU A 7 19.93 17.32 -16.94
CA LEU A 7 19.46 16.95 -15.61
C LEU A 7 19.25 18.17 -14.70
N HIS A 8 20.18 19.12 -14.76
CA HIS A 8 20.05 20.40 -14.03
C HIS A 8 18.81 21.19 -14.46
N ARG A 9 18.49 21.24 -15.77
CA ARG A 9 17.27 21.88 -16.27
C ARG A 9 16.00 21.14 -15.85
N ILE A 10 16.01 19.83 -15.82
CA ILE A 10 14.87 19.00 -15.43
C ILE A 10 14.60 19.11 -13.92
N LEU A 11 15.62 19.00 -13.08
CA LEU A 11 15.48 19.21 -11.64
C LEU A 11 15.04 20.65 -11.30
N LYS A 12 15.40 21.62 -12.13
CA LYS A 12 14.92 23.00 -12.03
C LYS A 12 13.48 23.15 -12.56
N SER A 13 13.05 22.33 -13.52
CA SER A 13 11.69 22.28 -14.07
C SER A 13 10.75 21.41 -13.23
N ILE A 14 11.26 20.46 -12.45
CA ILE A 14 10.50 19.78 -11.41
C ILE A 14 10.20 20.83 -10.35
N SER A 15 9.10 21.54 -10.56
CA SER A 15 8.58 22.43 -9.53
C SER A 15 8.28 21.58 -8.33
N LEU A 16 9.14 21.64 -7.29
CA LEU A 16 8.91 21.02 -5.99
C LEU A 16 7.49 21.26 -5.49
N LYS A 17 6.88 22.41 -5.87
CA LYS A 17 5.49 22.73 -5.60
C LYS A 17 4.51 21.76 -6.29
N LYS A 18 4.81 21.29 -7.52
CA LYS A 18 3.93 20.33 -8.22
C LYS A 18 4.09 18.91 -7.63
N LEU A 19 5.32 18.50 -7.34
CA LEU A 19 5.61 17.22 -6.69
C LEU A 19 4.95 17.16 -5.31
N ASN A 20 5.10 18.23 -4.52
CA ASN A 20 4.53 18.31 -3.17
C ASN A 20 3.00 18.35 -3.19
N ARG A 21 2.37 19.08 -4.13
CA ARG A 21 0.90 19.10 -4.29
C ARG A 21 0.36 17.73 -4.69
N PHE A 22 1.03 17.06 -5.61
CA PHE A 22 0.62 15.73 -6.05
C PHE A 22 0.76 14.71 -4.93
N PHE A 23 1.85 14.80 -4.18
CA PHE A 23 2.12 13.93 -3.04
C PHE A 23 1.14 14.16 -1.88
N LEU A 24 0.81 15.41 -1.58
CA LEU A 24 -0.20 15.77 -0.59
C LEU A 24 -1.61 15.30 -0.99
N LEU A 25 -1.98 15.44 -2.27
CA LEU A 25 -3.24 14.92 -2.80
C LEU A 25 -3.30 13.38 -2.70
N PHE A 26 -2.20 12.72 -2.99
CA PHE A 26 -2.09 11.27 -2.87
C PHE A 26 -2.21 10.81 -1.42
N LEU A 27 -1.49 11.46 -0.50
CA LEU A 27 -1.60 11.21 0.95
C LEU A 27 -3.03 11.41 1.44
N PHE A 28 -3.65 12.51 1.07
CA PHE A 28 -5.02 12.82 1.45
C PHE A 28 -6.01 11.80 0.89
N ALA A 29 -5.89 11.44 -0.39
CA ALA A 29 -6.76 10.46 -1.02
C ALA A 29 -6.60 9.06 -0.40
N SER A 30 -5.37 8.62 -0.08
CA SER A 30 -5.13 7.32 0.54
C SER A 30 -5.64 7.25 1.98
N THR A 31 -5.49 8.34 2.76
CA THR A 31 -6.04 8.41 4.13
C THR A 31 -7.56 8.44 4.14
N VAL A 32 -8.20 9.20 3.25
CA VAL A 32 -9.66 9.23 3.12
C VAL A 32 -10.20 7.86 2.70
N MET A 33 -9.52 7.16 1.81
CA MET A 33 -9.96 5.86 1.32
C MET A 33 -9.76 4.74 2.37
N GLN A 34 -8.76 4.85 3.24
CA GLN A 34 -8.64 3.97 4.42
C GLN A 34 -9.75 4.22 5.45
N ALA A 35 -10.18 5.48 5.61
CA ALA A 35 -11.29 5.84 6.50
C ALA A 35 -12.65 5.33 6.00
N THR A 36 -12.82 5.12 4.69
CA THR A 36 -14.08 4.63 4.11
C THR A 36 -14.23 3.11 4.12
N ASN A 37 -13.23 2.34 4.62
CA ASN A 37 -13.26 0.88 4.74
C ASN A 37 -14.14 0.20 3.67
N VAL A 38 -13.58 -0.01 2.50
CA VAL A 38 -14.20 -0.90 1.52
C VAL A 38 -14.11 -2.31 2.13
N GLU A 39 -15.23 -2.81 2.63
CA GLU A 39 -15.36 -4.19 3.06
C GLU A 39 -15.17 -5.08 1.83
N VAL A 40 -13.98 -5.61 1.68
CA VAL A 40 -13.82 -6.83 0.92
C VAL A 40 -14.06 -7.94 1.93
N ASP A 41 -15.27 -8.47 1.95
CA ASP A 41 -15.59 -9.69 2.68
C ASP A 41 -14.72 -10.82 2.12
N VAL A 42 -13.61 -11.05 2.78
CA VAL A 42 -12.90 -12.32 2.64
C VAL A 42 -13.75 -13.29 3.44
N HIS A 43 -14.51 -14.13 2.75
CA HIS A 43 -15.20 -15.27 3.35
C HIS A 43 -14.13 -16.14 4.01
N GLU A 44 -13.89 -15.94 5.30
CA GLU A 44 -13.31 -16.96 6.14
C GLU A 44 -14.35 -18.08 6.28
N SER A 45 -14.02 -19.22 5.74
CA SER A 45 -14.79 -20.46 5.95
C SER A 45 -14.54 -20.93 7.38
N ASP A 46 -15.30 -20.40 8.32
CA ASP A 46 -15.37 -20.93 9.68
C ASP A 46 -16.02 -22.29 9.69
N THR A 47 -15.21 -23.34 9.73
CA THR A 47 -15.61 -24.63 10.29
C THR A 47 -15.08 -24.75 11.71
N ALA A 48 -15.55 -23.92 12.61
CA ALA A 48 -15.41 -24.14 14.04
C ALA A 48 -16.58 -25.00 14.52
N LYS A 49 -16.47 -26.31 14.47
CA LYS A 49 -17.28 -27.21 15.28
C LYS A 49 -16.73 -27.20 16.70
N GLU A 50 -17.47 -26.53 17.58
CA GLU A 50 -17.36 -26.68 19.02
C GLU A 50 -17.60 -28.15 19.42
N SER A 51 -16.58 -28.80 19.94
CA SER A 51 -16.75 -30.02 20.74
C SER A 51 -15.99 -29.85 22.05
N THR A 52 -16.78 -29.88 23.12
CA THR A 52 -16.37 -29.94 24.51
C THR A 52 -15.46 -31.16 24.80
N LEU A 53 -14.54 -30.93 25.77
CA LEU A 53 -13.73 -31.94 26.49
C LEU A 53 -12.52 -32.48 25.71
N ASP A 54 -11.39 -31.84 25.94
CA ASP A 54 -10.15 -32.41 26.46
C ASP A 54 -9.04 -31.36 26.37
N LYS A 55 -8.22 -31.23 27.41
CA LYS A 55 -6.98 -30.42 27.38
C LYS A 55 -5.93 -31.11 26.51
N GLU A 56 -6.20 -31.29 25.24
CA GLU A 56 -5.16 -31.50 24.23
C GLU A 56 -4.49 -30.14 23.98
N LYS A 57 -3.17 -30.11 23.95
CA LYS A 57 -2.37 -28.97 23.49
C LYS A 57 -2.94 -28.53 22.15
N LYS A 58 -3.64 -27.39 22.13
CA LYS A 58 -4.16 -26.81 20.90
C LYS A 58 -2.98 -26.68 19.94
N ALA A 59 -3.01 -27.40 18.84
CA ALA A 59 -1.96 -27.29 17.82
C ALA A 59 -1.82 -25.82 17.43
N TYR A 60 -0.60 -25.33 17.31
CA TYR A 60 -0.32 -23.96 16.92
C TYR A 60 -0.93 -23.69 15.53
N ASP A 61 -1.86 -22.75 15.44
CA ASP A 61 -2.44 -22.29 14.18
C ASP A 61 -1.76 -20.99 13.76
N PRO A 62 -0.97 -20.99 12.70
CA PRO A 62 -0.26 -19.80 12.24
C PRO A 62 -1.16 -18.78 11.55
N THR A 63 -2.39 -19.15 11.22
CA THR A 63 -3.30 -18.31 10.41
C THR A 63 -3.58 -16.98 11.11
N ASP A 64 -3.91 -17.03 12.40
CA ASP A 64 -4.21 -15.82 13.18
C ASP A 64 -2.99 -14.92 13.29
N ASP A 65 -1.80 -15.47 13.53
CA ASP A 65 -0.56 -14.70 13.62
C ASP A 65 -0.20 -14.03 12.29
N ILE A 66 -0.35 -14.77 11.19
CA ILE A 66 -0.09 -14.26 9.83
C ILE A 66 -1.07 -13.12 9.51
N MET A 67 -2.37 -13.33 9.75
CA MET A 67 -3.39 -12.33 9.48
C MET A 67 -3.21 -11.08 10.33
N HIS A 68 -2.88 -11.24 11.61
CA HIS A 68 -2.58 -10.12 12.52
C HIS A 68 -1.36 -9.32 12.06
N HIS A 69 -0.33 -9.98 11.53
CA HIS A 69 0.89 -9.32 11.04
C HIS A 69 0.66 -8.51 9.76
N ILE A 70 -0.19 -9.02 8.86
CA ILE A 70 -0.52 -8.39 7.58
C ILE A 70 -1.54 -7.26 7.75
N ALA A 71 -2.45 -7.39 8.72
CA ALA A 71 -3.50 -6.43 8.98
C ALA A 71 -2.95 -5.04 9.37
N ASP A 72 -3.74 -4.03 9.05
CA ASP A 72 -3.49 -2.65 9.48
C ASP A 72 -4.00 -2.46 10.90
N SER A 73 -3.13 -2.13 11.83
CA SER A 73 -3.42 -2.02 13.26
C SER A 73 -3.28 -0.58 13.77
N HIS A 74 -3.96 -0.26 14.87
CA HIS A 74 -3.88 1.02 15.58
C HIS A 74 -2.65 1.11 16.51
N GLY A 75 -1.82 0.06 16.58
CA GLY A 75 -0.57 0.03 17.31
C GLY A 75 0.55 -0.52 16.43
N TRP A 76 1.77 -0.06 16.64
CA TRP A 76 2.94 -0.59 15.95
C TRP A 76 3.65 -1.56 16.87
N HIS A 77 3.37 -2.86 16.75
CA HIS A 77 4.05 -3.91 17.48
C HIS A 77 5.51 -4.00 17.04
N LEU A 78 6.44 -4.06 17.99
CA LEU A 78 7.87 -4.16 17.73
C LEU A 78 8.39 -5.56 18.02
N PHE A 79 8.21 -6.03 19.23
CA PHE A 79 8.60 -7.37 19.69
C PHE A 79 8.00 -7.67 21.07
N ASP A 80 7.96 -8.95 21.42
CA ASP A 80 7.53 -9.40 22.73
C ASP A 80 8.73 -9.59 23.67
N TRP A 81 8.65 -8.99 24.84
CA TRP A 81 9.68 -9.13 25.87
C TRP A 81 9.08 -9.67 27.16
N LYS A 82 9.49 -10.87 27.54
CA LYS A 82 9.00 -11.56 28.77
C LYS A 82 7.47 -11.62 28.89
N GLY A 83 6.76 -11.85 27.79
CA GLY A 83 5.31 -11.94 27.75
C GLY A 83 4.58 -10.58 27.75
N HIS A 84 5.30 -9.48 27.59
CA HIS A 84 4.72 -8.15 27.38
C HIS A 84 4.99 -7.69 25.96
N GLU A 85 3.93 -7.32 25.26
CA GLU A 85 4.04 -6.70 23.94
C GLU A 85 4.63 -5.31 24.05
N ILE A 86 5.76 -5.09 23.38
CA ILE A 86 6.39 -3.76 23.27
C ILE A 86 6.05 -3.19 21.90
N GLY A 87 5.29 -2.11 21.90
CA GLY A 87 4.85 -1.43 20.69
C GLY A 87 4.78 0.08 20.87
N ILE A 88 4.73 0.78 19.76
CA ILE A 88 4.50 2.23 19.74
C ILE A 88 3.00 2.45 19.61
N PRO A 89 2.34 3.05 20.63
CA PRO A 89 0.93 3.37 20.51
C PRO A 89 0.73 4.51 19.52
N LEU A 90 -0.26 4.37 18.65
CA LEU A 90 -0.61 5.35 17.65
C LEU A 90 -1.85 6.16 18.08
N PRO A 91 -2.01 7.41 17.62
CA PRO A 91 -3.17 8.22 17.96
C PRO A 91 -4.40 7.71 17.23
N VAL A 92 -5.43 7.40 18.01
CA VAL A 92 -6.78 7.05 17.54
C VAL A 92 -7.61 8.33 17.45
N ILE A 93 -8.19 8.57 16.27
CA ILE A 93 -8.99 9.75 15.97
C ILE A 93 -10.33 9.29 15.40
N LEU A 94 -11.39 9.43 16.20
CA LEU A 94 -12.73 9.01 15.82
C LEU A 94 -13.65 10.22 15.68
N TYR A 95 -14.43 10.24 14.61
CA TYR A 95 -15.52 11.19 14.46
C TYR A 95 -16.83 10.49 14.79
N THR A 96 -17.45 10.93 15.88
CA THR A 96 -18.66 10.35 16.49
C THR A 96 -19.80 11.34 16.50
N ASP A 97 -21.01 10.88 16.81
CA ASP A 97 -22.19 11.74 16.94
C ASP A 97 -22.03 12.83 18.02
N LYS A 98 -21.13 12.59 19.00
CA LYS A 98 -20.79 13.58 20.06
C LYS A 98 -19.55 14.44 19.68
N GLY A 99 -19.10 14.38 18.41
CA GLY A 99 -17.97 15.12 17.88
C GLY A 99 -16.66 14.32 17.86
N LEU A 100 -15.55 15.03 17.67
CA LEU A 100 -14.22 14.44 17.55
C LEU A 100 -13.72 13.90 18.90
N VAL A 101 -13.29 12.65 18.89
CA VAL A 101 -12.67 11.94 20.03
C VAL A 101 -11.24 11.55 19.64
N VAL A 102 -10.25 11.93 20.45
CA VAL A 102 -8.84 11.63 20.22
C VAL A 102 -8.24 11.02 21.47
N PHE A 103 -7.56 9.87 21.32
CA PHE A 103 -6.86 9.19 22.42
C PHE A 103 -5.75 8.30 21.86
N SER A 104 -4.93 7.74 22.76
CA SER A 104 -3.88 6.80 22.36
C SER A 104 -4.42 5.38 22.27
N SER A 105 -3.95 4.60 21.28
CA SER A 105 -4.28 3.17 21.17
C SER A 105 -3.88 2.34 22.38
N SER A 106 -2.94 2.82 23.21
CA SER A 106 -2.59 2.19 24.50
C SER A 106 -3.78 2.06 25.46
N ALA A 107 -4.84 2.86 25.28
CA ALA A 107 -6.06 2.76 26.08
C ALA A 107 -6.75 1.39 25.90
N PHE A 108 -6.58 0.71 24.77
CA PHE A 108 -7.11 -0.64 24.55
C PHE A 108 -6.26 -1.74 25.18
N GLN A 109 -5.10 -1.42 25.80
CA GLN A 109 -4.21 -2.39 26.48
C GLN A 109 -3.81 -3.57 25.58
N HIS A 110 -3.58 -3.32 24.29
CA HIS A 110 -3.28 -4.34 23.26
C HIS A 110 -4.41 -5.36 23.00
N ASP A 111 -5.63 -5.10 23.52
CA ASP A 111 -6.76 -5.97 23.24
C ASP A 111 -7.21 -5.83 21.78
N SER A 112 -7.23 -6.94 21.05
CA SER A 112 -7.75 -7.08 19.68
C SER A 112 -9.01 -7.97 19.62
N GLU A 113 -9.45 -8.50 20.76
CA GLU A 113 -10.60 -9.40 20.87
C GLU A 113 -11.88 -8.71 21.32
N GLY A 114 -11.83 -7.42 21.62
CA GLY A 114 -13.02 -6.64 22.05
C GLY A 114 -13.46 -6.90 23.47
N LYS A 115 -12.56 -7.33 24.34
CA LYS A 115 -12.78 -7.56 25.76
C LYS A 115 -12.61 -6.29 26.61
N HIS A 116 -11.72 -5.39 26.17
CA HIS A 116 -11.42 -4.16 26.90
C HIS A 116 -12.22 -2.98 26.33
N ILE A 117 -12.99 -2.33 27.22
CA ILE A 117 -13.79 -1.15 26.87
C ILE A 117 -13.01 0.12 27.20
N VAL A 118 -12.95 1.04 26.25
CA VAL A 118 -12.46 2.40 26.45
C VAL A 118 -13.64 3.35 26.49
N GLU A 119 -13.82 4.04 27.59
CA GLU A 119 -14.90 5.01 27.75
C GLU A 119 -14.37 6.43 27.67
N ILE A 120 -14.85 7.20 26.67
CA ILE A 120 -14.46 8.59 26.45
C ILE A 120 -15.70 9.40 26.08
N LYS A 121 -15.88 10.55 26.73
CA LYS A 121 -17.04 11.44 26.54
C LYS A 121 -18.40 10.73 26.69
N GLY A 122 -18.48 9.72 27.56
CA GLY A 122 -19.69 8.92 27.76
C GLY A 122 -20.08 8.09 26.54
N GLN A 123 -19.10 7.68 25.75
CA GLN A 123 -19.21 6.69 24.66
C GLN A 123 -18.20 5.57 24.91
N ARG A 124 -18.60 4.34 24.63
CA ARG A 124 -17.84 3.13 24.92
C ARG A 124 -17.33 2.53 23.61
N PHE A 125 -16.03 2.31 23.51
CA PHE A 125 -15.36 1.79 22.30
C PHE A 125 -14.65 0.48 22.63
N ILE A 126 -14.61 -0.42 21.64
CA ILE A 126 -13.83 -1.66 21.66
C ILE A 126 -12.99 -1.73 20.40
N ASN A 127 -11.83 -2.38 20.50
CA ASN A 127 -11.03 -2.77 19.35
C ASN A 127 -11.28 -4.27 19.09
N PHE A 128 -11.82 -4.59 17.93
CA PHE A 128 -12.05 -5.97 17.53
C PHE A 128 -11.47 -6.21 16.13
N HIS A 129 -10.54 -7.17 16.00
CA HIS A 129 -9.79 -7.46 14.79
C HIS A 129 -9.20 -6.20 14.13
N ASN A 130 -8.55 -5.36 14.94
CA ASN A 130 -7.94 -4.09 14.51
C ASN A 130 -8.92 -3.03 13.95
N LYS A 131 -10.21 -3.18 14.19
CA LYS A 131 -11.24 -2.19 13.86
C LYS A 131 -11.93 -1.70 15.13
N ILE A 132 -12.31 -0.42 15.16
CA ILE A 132 -12.94 0.20 16.33
C ILE A 132 -14.46 0.22 16.12
N TYR A 133 -15.18 -0.27 17.14
CA TYR A 133 -16.63 -0.34 17.19
C TYR A 133 -17.14 0.32 18.48
N TYR A 134 -18.40 0.69 18.48
CA TYR A 134 -19.09 1.00 19.73
C TYR A 134 -19.31 -0.29 20.51
N ALA A 135 -18.97 -0.28 21.82
CA ALA A 135 -19.18 -1.45 22.66
C ALA A 135 -20.67 -1.70 22.88
N SER A 136 -21.09 -2.96 22.87
CA SER A 136 -22.42 -3.34 23.30
C SER A 136 -22.61 -3.11 24.80
N GLU A 137 -23.85 -2.97 25.26
CA GLU A 137 -24.16 -2.82 26.70
C GLU A 137 -23.90 -4.10 27.46
N ILE A 138 -24.11 -5.25 26.81
CA ILE A 138 -24.02 -6.60 27.40
C ILE A 138 -22.83 -7.31 26.70
N ALA A 139 -21.95 -7.89 27.52
CA ALA A 139 -20.89 -8.76 27.01
C ALA A 139 -21.50 -10.10 26.52
N SER A 140 -20.95 -10.64 25.46
CA SER A 140 -21.22 -12.02 25.02
C SER A 140 -20.67 -13.04 26.05
N GLY A 141 -21.03 -14.31 25.90
CA GLY A 141 -20.66 -15.36 26.86
C GLY A 141 -19.16 -15.56 27.13
N HIS A 142 -18.29 -14.95 26.31
CA HIS A 142 -16.82 -14.95 26.46
C HIS A 142 -16.25 -13.61 26.96
N GLY A 143 -17.09 -12.69 27.45
CA GLY A 143 -16.65 -11.36 27.91
C GLY A 143 -16.30 -10.39 26.77
N ILE A 144 -16.70 -10.69 25.53
CA ILE A 144 -16.49 -9.86 24.35
C ILE A 144 -17.69 -8.90 24.21
N TYR A 145 -17.42 -7.62 24.01
CA TYR A 145 -18.47 -6.59 23.84
C TYR A 145 -18.82 -6.34 22.38
N ALA A 146 -18.41 -7.24 21.48
CA ALA A 146 -18.88 -7.33 20.10
C ALA A 146 -20.12 -8.22 20.05
N GLN A 147 -21.15 -7.81 19.32
CA GLN A 147 -22.33 -8.61 19.02
C GLN A 147 -22.23 -9.15 17.61
N PHE A 148 -22.46 -10.45 17.46
CA PHE A 148 -22.46 -11.13 16.17
C PHE A 148 -23.89 -11.37 15.71
N ASN A 149 -24.14 -11.20 14.43
CA ASN A 149 -25.37 -11.63 13.81
C ASN A 149 -25.36 -13.16 13.72
N GLU A 150 -26.35 -13.83 14.31
CA GLU A 150 -26.44 -15.29 14.40
C GLU A 150 -26.49 -16.00 13.02
N THR A 151 -26.94 -15.28 11.97
CA THR A 151 -27.08 -15.83 10.62
C THR A 151 -25.88 -15.57 9.73
N THR A 152 -25.20 -14.44 9.90
CA THR A 152 -24.10 -14.01 8.99
C THR A 152 -22.73 -14.03 9.66
N HIS A 153 -22.66 -14.28 10.99
CA HIS A 153 -21.44 -14.18 11.80
C HIS A 153 -20.68 -12.84 11.68
N VAL A 154 -21.34 -11.81 11.11
CA VAL A 154 -20.79 -10.46 10.98
C VAL A 154 -21.11 -9.65 12.24
N ILE A 155 -20.18 -8.77 12.63
CA ILE A 155 -20.36 -7.88 13.77
C ILE A 155 -21.51 -6.90 13.48
N SER A 156 -22.48 -6.85 14.37
CA SER A 156 -23.65 -5.96 14.28
C SER A 156 -23.45 -4.60 14.94
N ASN A 157 -22.35 -4.42 15.68
CA ASN A 157 -22.03 -3.15 16.34
C ASN A 157 -21.82 -2.03 15.31
N SER A 158 -22.36 -0.84 15.59
CA SER A 158 -22.09 0.34 14.75
C SER A 158 -20.62 0.78 14.83
N LYS A 159 -20.10 1.34 13.73
CA LYS A 159 -18.73 1.86 13.64
C LYS A 159 -18.77 3.39 13.71
N PRO A 160 -17.88 4.04 14.49
CA PRO A 160 -17.60 5.45 14.33
C PRO A 160 -16.80 5.67 13.01
N TRP A 161 -16.78 6.89 12.50
CA TRP A 161 -15.85 7.25 11.43
C TRP A 161 -14.43 7.27 11.98
N ASP A 162 -13.61 6.34 11.51
CA ASP A 162 -12.24 6.17 11.98
C ASP A 162 -11.27 6.89 11.02
N ILE A 163 -10.63 7.95 11.52
CA ILE A 163 -9.61 8.74 10.82
C ILE A 163 -8.26 8.58 11.54
N SER A 164 -8.07 7.50 12.24
CA SER A 164 -6.89 7.23 13.07
C SER A 164 -5.62 7.12 12.24
N ILE A 165 -4.49 7.40 12.88
CA ILE A 165 -3.18 7.10 12.29
C ILE A 165 -2.86 5.64 12.60
N THR A 166 -3.16 4.77 11.63
CA THR A 166 -2.83 3.35 11.70
C THR A 166 -1.35 3.09 11.38
N LYS A 167 -0.88 1.87 11.56
CA LYS A 167 0.48 1.42 11.21
C LYS A 167 0.82 1.75 9.76
N ASN A 168 -0.10 1.49 8.82
CA ASN A 168 0.11 1.77 7.41
C ASN A 168 0.17 3.27 7.11
N VAL A 169 -0.70 4.08 7.74
CA VAL A 169 -0.68 5.55 7.60
C VAL A 169 0.63 6.12 8.15
N ALA A 170 1.07 5.68 9.31
CA ALA A 170 2.32 6.12 9.92
C ALA A 170 3.54 5.77 9.04
N SER A 171 3.59 4.55 8.48
CA SER A 171 4.64 4.12 7.56
C SER A 171 4.60 4.93 6.25
N LEU A 172 3.42 5.20 5.72
CA LEU A 172 3.22 6.02 4.54
C LEU A 172 3.70 7.47 4.74
N LEU A 173 3.43 8.08 5.90
CA LEU A 173 3.95 9.40 6.24
C LEU A 173 5.47 9.39 6.37
N LEU A 174 6.03 8.37 6.98
CA LEU A 174 7.47 8.22 7.14
C LEU A 174 8.17 8.03 5.78
N SER A 175 7.63 7.15 4.91
CA SER A 175 8.15 6.97 3.55
C SER A 175 8.11 8.26 2.75
N ALA A 176 7.05 9.05 2.95
CA ALA A 176 6.92 10.38 2.37
C ALA A 176 8.05 11.32 2.78
N ILE A 177 8.35 11.37 4.06
CA ILE A 177 9.45 12.18 4.61
C ILE A 177 10.78 11.70 4.03
N ILE A 178 11.01 10.39 3.94
CA ILE A 178 12.23 9.80 3.37
C ILE A 178 12.36 10.20 1.89
N ILE A 179 11.30 10.06 1.10
CA ILE A 179 11.30 10.44 -0.33
C ILE A 179 11.61 11.93 -0.49
N LEU A 180 10.93 12.79 0.26
CA LEU A 180 11.17 14.24 0.22
C LEU A 180 12.62 14.56 0.62
N TRP A 181 13.14 13.93 1.66
CA TRP A 181 14.53 14.13 2.09
C TRP A 181 15.53 13.69 1.01
N LEU A 182 15.31 12.54 0.37
CA LEU A 182 16.15 12.06 -0.73
C LEU A 182 16.16 13.04 -1.91
N PHE A 183 14.99 13.43 -2.42
CA PHE A 183 14.89 14.35 -3.55
C PHE A 183 15.40 15.74 -3.22
N LEU A 184 15.14 16.27 -2.00
CA LEU A 184 15.67 17.55 -1.56
C LEU A 184 17.20 17.52 -1.43
N SER A 185 17.77 16.41 -0.95
CA SER A 185 19.23 16.23 -0.84
C SER A 185 19.89 16.25 -2.22
N VAL A 186 19.31 15.52 -3.19
CA VAL A 186 19.74 15.54 -4.58
C VAL A 186 19.61 16.94 -5.19
N ALA A 187 18.46 17.59 -5.02
CA ALA A 187 18.21 18.93 -5.54
C ALA A 187 19.17 19.98 -4.96
N ARG A 188 19.47 19.91 -3.64
CA ARG A 188 20.46 20.79 -3.00
C ARG A 188 21.87 20.56 -3.52
N PHE A 189 22.24 19.31 -3.76
CA PHE A 189 23.54 18.98 -4.32
C PHE A 189 23.72 19.64 -5.68
N TYR A 190 22.78 19.46 -6.61
CA TYR A 190 22.84 20.07 -7.95
C TYR A 190 22.69 21.59 -7.97
N LYS A 191 21.98 22.19 -6.99
CA LYS A 191 21.87 23.64 -6.86
C LYS A 191 23.16 24.30 -6.37
N ARG A 192 23.93 23.61 -5.51
CA ARG A 192 25.19 24.14 -4.94
C ARG A 192 26.39 23.97 -5.87
N GLN A 193 26.33 23.02 -6.78
CA GLN A 193 27.45 22.66 -7.63
C GLN A 193 27.31 23.29 -9.01
N GLN A 194 28.19 24.22 -9.30
CA GLN A 194 28.43 24.67 -10.68
C GLN A 194 29.21 23.57 -11.41
N SER A 195 28.50 22.76 -12.19
CA SER A 195 28.84 22.10 -13.45
C SER A 195 29.97 21.04 -13.56
N HIS A 196 30.89 20.79 -12.62
CA HIS A 196 32.10 20.00 -12.98
C HIS A 196 32.53 18.90 -11.98
N ARG A 197 31.76 18.59 -10.95
CA ARG A 197 32.12 17.50 -10.01
C ARG A 197 31.16 16.33 -10.09
N SER A 198 31.71 15.12 -10.06
CA SER A 198 30.90 13.88 -9.96
C SER A 198 30.03 13.88 -8.71
N PRO A 199 28.79 13.39 -8.81
CA PRO A 199 27.90 13.27 -7.65
C PRO A 199 28.53 12.34 -6.60
N LYS A 200 28.29 12.65 -5.31
CA LYS A 200 28.77 11.86 -4.17
C LYS A 200 27.63 11.54 -3.22
N GLY A 201 27.76 10.43 -2.48
CA GLY A 201 26.78 10.01 -1.47
C GLY A 201 25.39 9.71 -2.06
N VAL A 202 24.34 10.23 -1.46
CA VAL A 202 22.95 10.00 -1.88
C VAL A 202 22.68 10.42 -3.33
N ALA A 203 23.31 11.51 -3.79
CA ALA A 203 23.14 11.96 -5.17
C ALA A 203 23.73 10.96 -6.17
N ALA A 204 24.88 10.34 -5.87
CA ALA A 204 25.51 9.32 -6.72
C ALA A 204 24.65 8.05 -6.83
N PHE A 205 23.94 7.69 -5.76
CA PHE A 205 23.04 6.54 -5.76
C PHE A 205 21.73 6.83 -6.53
N MET A 206 21.16 8.02 -6.34
CA MET A 206 19.86 8.38 -6.92
C MET A 206 19.96 8.73 -8.42
N GLU A 207 21.08 9.29 -8.87
CA GLU A 207 21.23 9.78 -10.25
C GLU A 207 21.00 8.70 -11.30
N PRO A 208 21.65 7.51 -11.25
CA PRO A 208 21.43 6.45 -12.26
C PRO A 208 19.96 6.02 -12.30
N ILE A 209 19.29 5.94 -11.15
CA ILE A 209 17.88 5.54 -11.08
C ILE A 209 16.97 6.61 -11.70
N ILE A 210 17.23 7.89 -11.40
CA ILE A 210 16.47 9.00 -11.98
C ILE A 210 16.66 9.05 -13.50
N ILE A 211 17.90 8.85 -14.00
CA ILE A 211 18.21 8.80 -15.42
C ILE A 211 17.48 7.62 -16.08
N PHE A 212 17.55 6.45 -15.47
CA PHE A 212 16.85 5.26 -15.95
C PHE A 212 15.34 5.50 -16.09
N VAL A 213 14.66 5.99 -15.06
CA VAL A 213 13.22 6.28 -15.12
C VAL A 213 12.90 7.36 -16.15
N ARG A 214 13.78 8.35 -16.31
CA ARG A 214 13.59 9.43 -17.28
C ARG A 214 13.77 8.96 -18.71
N ASP A 215 14.85 8.26 -19.01
CA ASP A 215 15.27 7.98 -20.37
C ASP A 215 14.66 6.66 -20.89
N GLU A 216 14.78 5.57 -20.13
CA GLU A 216 14.31 4.25 -20.55
C GLU A 216 12.79 4.07 -20.35
N ILE A 217 12.19 4.72 -19.33
CA ILE A 217 10.75 4.58 -19.08
C ILE A 217 9.97 5.74 -19.68
N ALA A 218 10.26 6.99 -19.25
CA ALA A 218 9.41 8.10 -19.62
C ALA A 218 9.60 8.54 -21.07
N LYS A 219 10.86 8.75 -21.50
CA LYS A 219 11.17 9.27 -22.82
C LYS A 219 10.82 8.27 -23.92
N GLU A 220 11.10 7.00 -23.72
CA GLU A 220 10.89 5.94 -24.70
C GLU A 220 9.41 5.66 -24.93
N ASN A 221 8.62 5.65 -23.88
CA ASN A 221 7.19 5.27 -23.94
C ASN A 221 6.23 6.44 -24.16
N ILE A 222 6.56 7.67 -23.73
CA ILE A 222 5.67 8.84 -23.83
C ILE A 222 6.06 9.73 -25.03
N GLY A 223 7.30 9.67 -25.50
CA GLY A 223 7.78 10.47 -26.62
C GLY A 223 8.02 11.95 -26.25
N PRO A 224 7.70 12.95 -27.14
CA PRO A 224 8.12 14.32 -26.98
C PRO A 224 7.67 15.02 -25.70
N HIS A 225 6.53 14.62 -25.16
CA HIS A 225 5.90 15.23 -23.99
C HIS A 225 6.33 14.62 -22.65
N TYR A 226 7.30 13.68 -22.64
CA TYR A 226 7.74 12.93 -21.45
C TYR A 226 8.09 13.80 -20.23
N LYS A 227 8.69 14.99 -20.46
CA LYS A 227 9.15 15.88 -19.38
C LYS A 227 8.06 16.27 -18.39
N ARG A 228 6.81 16.32 -18.84
CA ARG A 228 5.65 16.66 -18.01
C ARG A 228 5.34 15.56 -17.00
N PHE A 229 5.58 14.29 -17.38
CA PHE A 229 5.20 13.10 -16.61
C PHE A 229 6.35 12.52 -15.79
N VAL A 230 7.61 12.91 -16.05
CA VAL A 230 8.78 12.44 -15.27
C VAL A 230 8.58 12.62 -13.76
N PRO A 231 8.07 13.75 -13.22
CA PRO A 231 7.84 13.87 -11.78
C PRO A 231 6.85 12.85 -11.22
N LEU A 232 5.78 12.56 -11.96
CA LEU A 232 4.77 11.58 -11.59
C LEU A 232 5.36 10.16 -11.57
N LEU A 233 6.06 9.79 -12.63
CA LEU A 233 6.68 8.47 -12.77
C LEU A 233 7.76 8.23 -11.71
N LEU A 234 8.59 9.24 -11.42
CA LEU A 234 9.55 9.18 -10.33
C LEU A 234 8.86 9.01 -8.97
N THR A 235 7.75 9.72 -8.76
CA THR A 235 6.96 9.58 -7.51
C THR A 235 6.43 8.16 -7.36
N PHE A 236 5.84 7.57 -8.41
CA PHE A 236 5.36 6.20 -8.36
C PHE A 236 6.47 5.20 -8.12
N PHE A 237 7.58 5.32 -8.87
CA PHE A 237 8.72 4.42 -8.73
C PHE A 237 9.26 4.40 -7.30
N PHE A 238 9.63 5.57 -6.77
CA PHE A 238 10.24 5.65 -5.44
C PHE A 238 9.24 5.38 -4.33
N PHE A 239 7.98 5.78 -4.50
CA PHE A 239 6.93 5.49 -3.53
C PHE A 239 6.72 3.98 -3.37
N ILE A 240 6.53 3.26 -4.48
CA ILE A 240 6.33 1.82 -4.45
C ILE A 240 7.59 1.12 -3.93
N TRP A 241 8.76 1.47 -4.46
CA TRP A 241 10.01 0.82 -4.08
C TRP A 241 10.34 1.00 -2.60
N ILE A 242 10.29 2.23 -2.10
CA ILE A 242 10.63 2.53 -0.69
C ILE A 242 9.63 1.89 0.27
N ASN A 243 8.31 1.98 0.00
CA ASN A 243 7.32 1.35 0.87
C ASN A 243 7.45 -0.17 0.87
N ASN A 244 7.70 -0.79 -0.28
CA ASN A 244 7.91 -2.24 -0.35
C ASN A 244 9.16 -2.67 0.40
N VAL A 245 10.29 -1.97 0.22
CA VAL A 245 11.53 -2.25 0.96
C VAL A 245 11.33 -2.04 2.46
N MET A 246 10.65 -0.97 2.87
CA MET A 246 10.32 -0.74 4.28
C MET A 246 9.43 -1.85 4.84
N GLY A 247 8.47 -2.36 4.06
CA GLY A 247 7.61 -3.47 4.46
C GLY A 247 8.38 -4.76 4.76
N LEU A 248 9.44 -5.04 4.01
CA LEU A 248 10.28 -6.23 4.18
C LEU A 248 11.17 -6.20 5.44
N VAL A 249 11.47 -5.01 5.96
CA VAL A 249 12.31 -4.88 7.16
C VAL A 249 11.45 -5.14 8.39
N PRO A 250 11.68 -6.22 9.17
CA PRO A 250 10.82 -6.56 10.32
C PRO A 250 11.05 -5.67 11.54
N LEU A 251 11.94 -4.68 11.45
CA LEU A 251 12.30 -3.76 12.53
C LEU A 251 11.72 -2.37 12.23
N PHE A 252 11.36 -1.66 13.31
CA PHE A 252 10.96 -0.25 13.17
C PHE A 252 12.03 0.57 12.40
N PRO A 253 11.66 1.36 11.42
CA PRO A 253 10.33 1.79 10.99
C PRO A 253 9.66 0.91 9.91
N GLY A 254 10.06 -0.33 9.78
CA GLY A 254 9.54 -1.30 8.80
C GLY A 254 8.37 -2.14 9.33
N GLY A 255 8.08 -3.23 8.62
CA GLY A 255 7.04 -4.20 8.99
C GLY A 255 5.60 -3.77 8.70
N ALA A 256 5.40 -2.61 8.05
CA ALA A 256 4.07 -2.16 7.62
C ALA A 256 3.86 -2.52 6.14
N ASN A 257 2.82 -3.28 5.86
CA ASN A 257 2.48 -3.72 4.49
C ASN A 257 1.63 -2.67 3.76
N VAL A 258 2.22 -1.49 3.47
CA VAL A 258 1.51 -0.35 2.87
C VAL A 258 0.93 -0.69 1.50
N THR A 259 1.71 -1.30 0.62
CA THR A 259 1.29 -1.64 -0.74
C THR A 259 0.53 -2.98 -0.82
N GLY A 260 0.54 -3.77 0.25
CA GLY A 260 -0.38 -4.88 0.47
C GLY A 260 -1.74 -4.44 1.03
N ASN A 261 -1.95 -3.14 1.24
CA ASN A 261 -3.28 -2.59 1.50
C ASN A 261 -3.96 -2.24 0.17
N ILE A 262 -5.10 -2.88 -0.10
CA ILE A 262 -5.84 -2.72 -1.36
C ILE A 262 -6.30 -1.28 -1.58
N ALA A 263 -6.61 -0.53 -0.52
CA ALA A 263 -7.01 0.87 -0.62
C ALA A 263 -5.89 1.75 -1.18
N VAL A 264 -4.64 1.54 -0.73
CA VAL A 264 -3.46 2.27 -1.21
C VAL A 264 -3.19 1.97 -2.69
N THR A 265 -3.20 0.69 -3.06
CA THR A 265 -2.94 0.28 -4.45
C THR A 265 -4.06 0.71 -5.39
N MET A 266 -5.32 0.74 -4.91
CA MET A 266 -6.46 1.25 -5.66
C MET A 266 -6.33 2.75 -5.92
N VAL A 267 -5.92 3.55 -4.94
CA VAL A 267 -5.67 4.99 -5.14
C VAL A 267 -4.60 5.22 -6.20
N LEU A 268 -3.48 4.47 -6.15
CA LEU A 268 -2.44 4.55 -7.19
C LEU A 268 -3.01 4.25 -8.58
N ALA A 269 -3.79 3.18 -8.71
CA ALA A 269 -4.40 2.77 -9.97
C ALA A 269 -5.42 3.79 -10.50
N ILE A 270 -6.24 4.37 -9.61
CA ILE A 270 -7.19 5.42 -9.97
C ILE A 270 -6.46 6.67 -10.47
N ILE A 271 -5.35 7.06 -9.84
CA ILE A 271 -4.54 8.19 -10.32
C ILE A 271 -4.00 7.91 -11.72
N VAL A 272 -3.50 6.70 -11.99
CA VAL A 272 -3.05 6.31 -13.34
C VAL A 272 -4.21 6.42 -14.32
N MET A 273 -5.39 5.89 -13.98
CA MET A 273 -6.58 5.97 -14.81
C MET A 273 -6.95 7.43 -15.14
N ILE A 274 -7.03 8.28 -14.12
CA ILE A 274 -7.38 9.70 -14.28
C ILE A 274 -6.36 10.42 -15.14
N VAL A 275 -5.05 10.25 -14.87
CA VAL A 275 -3.99 10.91 -15.62
C VAL A 275 -3.98 10.45 -17.08
N THR A 276 -4.14 9.16 -17.34
CA THR A 276 -4.20 8.62 -18.70
C THR A 276 -5.38 9.20 -19.48
N ASN A 277 -6.59 9.17 -18.91
CA ASN A 277 -7.80 9.60 -19.60
C ASN A 277 -7.87 11.13 -19.81
N ILE A 278 -7.41 11.94 -18.82
CA ILE A 278 -7.39 13.42 -18.99
C ILE A 278 -6.40 13.86 -20.08
N ASN A 279 -5.30 13.11 -20.27
CA ASN A 279 -4.31 13.44 -21.29
C ASN A 279 -4.56 12.72 -22.62
N GLY A 280 -5.64 11.96 -22.73
CA GLY A 280 -6.02 11.28 -23.97
C GLY A 280 -6.38 12.26 -25.09
N ASN A 281 -5.77 12.07 -26.26
CA ASN A 281 -6.02 12.84 -27.48
C ASN A 281 -7.39 12.48 -28.09
N LYS A 282 -7.84 13.28 -29.07
CA LYS A 282 -9.06 12.98 -29.83
C LYS A 282 -9.01 11.60 -30.50
N ASN A 283 -7.84 11.20 -31.00
CA ASN A 283 -7.63 9.89 -31.63
C ASN A 283 -7.81 8.75 -30.62
N TYR A 284 -7.31 8.93 -29.39
CA TYR A 284 -7.52 7.97 -28.31
C TYR A 284 -9.00 7.74 -28.02
N TRP A 285 -9.79 8.80 -27.86
CA TRP A 285 -11.22 8.70 -27.63
C TRP A 285 -11.98 8.17 -28.85
N SER A 286 -11.55 8.58 -30.07
CA SER A 286 -12.11 8.04 -31.32
C SER A 286 -11.83 6.54 -31.43
N HIS A 287 -10.65 6.07 -31.06
CA HIS A 287 -10.31 4.65 -31.06
C HIS A 287 -11.20 3.84 -30.10
N ILE A 288 -11.49 4.37 -28.93
CA ILE A 288 -12.34 3.71 -27.93
C ILE A 288 -13.79 3.62 -28.42
N PHE A 289 -14.36 4.72 -28.89
CA PHE A 289 -15.78 4.76 -29.25
C PHE A 289 -16.10 4.41 -30.72
N TRP A 290 -15.15 4.68 -31.61
CA TRP A 290 -15.35 4.51 -33.04
C TRP A 290 -14.07 4.14 -33.77
N MET A 291 -13.59 2.93 -33.55
CA MET A 291 -12.31 2.44 -34.09
C MET A 291 -12.26 2.60 -35.63
N PRO A 292 -11.24 3.31 -36.18
CA PRO A 292 -11.04 3.44 -37.60
C PRO A 292 -10.67 2.09 -38.24
N GLY A 293 -10.96 1.90 -39.52
CA GLY A 293 -10.55 0.69 -40.26
C GLY A 293 -11.37 -0.58 -40.00
N VAL A 294 -12.40 -0.54 -39.14
CA VAL A 294 -13.22 -1.72 -38.78
C VAL A 294 -14.60 -1.62 -39.42
N PRO A 295 -15.21 -2.74 -39.89
CA PRO A 295 -16.58 -2.77 -40.39
C PRO A 295 -17.59 -2.24 -39.35
N VAL A 296 -18.58 -1.46 -39.81
CA VAL A 296 -19.55 -0.75 -38.94
C VAL A 296 -20.30 -1.70 -38.00
N ALA A 297 -20.60 -2.92 -38.45
CA ALA A 297 -21.34 -3.92 -37.67
C ALA A 297 -20.55 -4.39 -36.41
N VAL A 298 -19.22 -4.32 -36.42
CA VAL A 298 -18.35 -4.79 -35.30
C VAL A 298 -17.98 -3.64 -34.35
N LYS A 299 -18.06 -2.39 -34.81
CA LYS A 299 -17.66 -1.21 -34.00
C LYS A 299 -18.36 -1.12 -32.63
N PRO A 300 -19.67 -1.37 -32.50
CA PRO A 300 -20.32 -1.27 -31.18
C PRO A 300 -19.78 -2.30 -30.19
N LEU A 301 -19.47 -3.51 -30.65
CA LEU A 301 -18.91 -4.55 -29.81
C LEU A 301 -17.50 -4.16 -29.34
N LEU A 302 -16.66 -3.66 -30.24
CA LEU A 302 -15.30 -3.20 -29.90
C LEU A 302 -15.33 -2.00 -28.98
N ALA A 303 -16.24 -1.05 -29.16
CA ALA A 303 -16.38 0.09 -28.27
C ALA A 303 -16.68 -0.32 -26.83
N VAL A 304 -17.51 -1.34 -26.60
CA VAL A 304 -17.78 -1.89 -25.27
C VAL A 304 -16.51 -2.52 -24.68
N VAL A 305 -15.77 -3.30 -25.47
CA VAL A 305 -14.53 -3.95 -25.01
C VAL A 305 -13.46 -2.91 -24.66
N GLU A 306 -13.23 -1.91 -25.51
CA GLU A 306 -12.26 -0.84 -25.25
C GLU A 306 -12.68 0.02 -24.05
N PHE A 307 -13.97 0.31 -23.89
CA PHE A 307 -14.48 1.03 -22.73
C PHE A 307 -14.23 0.26 -21.43
N ILE A 308 -14.47 -1.05 -21.41
CA ILE A 308 -14.11 -1.91 -20.27
C ILE A 308 -12.59 -1.88 -20.06
N GLY A 309 -11.81 -1.81 -21.14
CA GLY A 309 -10.35 -1.69 -21.11
C GLY A 309 -9.83 -0.50 -20.30
N ILE A 310 -10.56 0.62 -20.25
CA ILE A 310 -10.19 1.80 -19.43
C ILE A 310 -10.11 1.44 -17.95
N PHE A 311 -10.97 0.58 -17.48
CA PHE A 311 -11.02 0.16 -16.06
C PHE A 311 -10.13 -1.05 -15.79
N THR A 312 -10.09 -2.02 -16.70
CA THR A 312 -9.32 -3.26 -16.48
C THR A 312 -7.80 -3.04 -16.46
N LYS A 313 -7.27 -2.07 -17.24
CA LYS A 313 -5.84 -1.74 -17.23
C LYS A 313 -5.37 -1.27 -15.85
N PRO A 314 -5.95 -0.22 -15.21
CA PRO A 314 -5.60 0.20 -13.86
C PRO A 314 -5.90 -0.87 -12.81
N PHE A 315 -7.01 -1.61 -12.95
CA PHE A 315 -7.37 -2.71 -12.05
C PHE A 315 -6.29 -3.81 -12.05
N SER A 316 -5.77 -4.16 -13.23
CA SER A 316 -4.66 -5.12 -13.34
C SER A 316 -3.39 -4.63 -12.63
N LEU A 317 -3.08 -3.30 -12.70
CA LEU A 317 -1.96 -2.71 -11.95
C LEU A 317 -2.16 -2.83 -10.45
N MET A 318 -3.37 -2.51 -9.97
CA MET A 318 -3.75 -2.61 -8.56
C MET A 318 -3.57 -4.03 -8.03
N ILE A 319 -4.21 -5.01 -8.70
CA ILE A 319 -4.15 -6.43 -8.26
C ILE A 319 -2.73 -6.95 -8.28
N ARG A 320 -1.95 -6.63 -9.30
CA ARG A 320 -0.56 -7.10 -9.41
C ARG A 320 0.30 -6.58 -8.26
N LEU A 321 0.18 -5.29 -7.92
CA LEU A 321 0.94 -4.70 -6.82
C LEU A 321 0.51 -5.29 -5.48
N PHE A 322 -0.79 -5.33 -5.21
CA PHE A 322 -1.37 -5.89 -4.00
C PHE A 322 -1.02 -7.37 -3.81
N ALA A 323 -1.31 -8.21 -4.83
CA ALA A 323 -1.14 -9.65 -4.71
C ALA A 323 0.32 -10.06 -4.53
N ASN A 324 1.26 -9.47 -5.26
CA ASN A 324 2.67 -9.83 -5.17
C ASN A 324 3.24 -9.55 -3.76
N ILE A 325 2.93 -8.39 -3.20
CA ILE A 325 3.46 -8.02 -1.88
C ILE A 325 2.77 -8.83 -0.77
N THR A 326 1.44 -8.97 -0.84
CA THR A 326 0.70 -9.76 0.17
C THR A 326 1.12 -11.23 0.14
N ALA A 327 1.22 -11.82 -1.06
CA ALA A 327 1.67 -13.22 -1.20
C ALA A 327 3.10 -13.42 -0.68
N GLY A 328 4.03 -12.49 -0.96
CA GLY A 328 5.39 -12.54 -0.45
C GLY A 328 5.43 -12.59 1.08
N HIS A 329 4.73 -11.67 1.75
CA HIS A 329 4.63 -11.67 3.21
C HIS A 329 4.01 -12.96 3.77
N ILE A 330 2.93 -13.45 3.17
CA ILE A 330 2.30 -14.72 3.59
C ILE A 330 3.28 -15.88 3.49
N ILE A 331 4.02 -16.00 2.38
CA ILE A 331 4.97 -17.09 2.17
C ILE A 331 6.09 -17.05 3.21
N VAL A 332 6.69 -15.86 3.45
CA VAL A 332 7.76 -15.69 4.44
C VAL A 332 7.29 -16.05 5.85
N LEU A 333 6.13 -15.53 6.26
CA LEU A 333 5.55 -15.84 7.57
C LEU A 333 5.18 -17.30 7.71
N SER A 334 4.59 -17.91 6.68
CA SER A 334 4.25 -19.35 6.68
C SER A 334 5.50 -20.23 6.82
N LEU A 335 6.60 -19.89 6.16
CA LEU A 335 7.85 -20.64 6.30
C LEU A 335 8.46 -20.52 7.70
N ILE A 336 8.35 -19.36 8.34
CA ILE A 336 8.79 -19.18 9.73
C ILE A 336 7.87 -19.98 10.67
N SER A 337 6.58 -19.97 10.45
CA SER A 337 5.58 -20.70 11.26
C SER A 337 5.78 -22.22 11.22
N LEU A 338 6.38 -22.75 10.15
CA LEU A 338 6.71 -24.17 10.05
C LEU A 338 7.59 -24.66 11.22
N ILE A 339 8.47 -23.80 11.73
CA ILE A 339 9.35 -24.12 12.87
C ILE A 339 8.53 -24.41 14.12
N PHE A 340 7.47 -23.64 14.32
CA PHE A 340 6.58 -23.77 15.48
C PHE A 340 5.59 -24.94 15.32
N ILE A 341 5.14 -25.21 14.10
CA ILE A 341 4.22 -26.33 13.81
C ILE A 341 4.89 -27.69 14.05
N PHE A 342 6.12 -27.84 13.56
CA PHE A 342 6.81 -29.13 13.66
C PHE A 342 7.53 -29.34 15.01
N GLU A 343 7.75 -28.32 15.81
CA GLU A 343 8.45 -28.35 17.11
C GLU A 343 9.79 -29.14 17.07
N THR A 344 10.39 -29.29 15.88
CA THR A 344 11.55 -30.14 15.63
C THR A 344 12.76 -29.32 15.21
N ALA A 345 13.87 -29.41 15.95
CA ALA A 345 15.11 -28.72 15.64
C ALA A 345 15.69 -29.03 14.24
N LEU A 346 15.33 -30.16 13.63
CA LEU A 346 15.77 -30.57 12.28
C LEU A 346 15.11 -29.73 11.17
N VAL A 347 13.89 -29.23 11.37
CA VAL A 347 13.15 -28.41 10.39
C VAL A 347 13.67 -26.97 10.39
N SER A 348 14.12 -26.48 11.53
CA SER A 348 14.54 -25.09 11.71
C SER A 348 15.62 -24.62 10.71
N PRO A 349 16.73 -25.35 10.47
CA PRO A 349 17.74 -24.90 9.50
C PRO A 349 17.21 -24.80 8.06
N VAL A 350 16.34 -25.76 7.67
CA VAL A 350 15.74 -25.78 6.33
C VAL A 350 14.79 -24.62 6.16
N SER A 351 13.91 -24.41 7.13
CA SER A 351 12.95 -23.30 7.12
C SER A 351 13.66 -21.94 7.08
N VAL A 352 14.70 -21.72 7.91
CA VAL A 352 15.47 -20.47 7.92
C VAL A 352 16.18 -20.24 6.59
N LEU A 353 16.79 -21.30 6.01
CA LEU A 353 17.47 -21.18 4.71
C LEU A 353 16.50 -20.83 3.58
N LEU A 354 15.33 -21.49 3.56
CA LEU A 354 14.26 -21.20 2.59
C LEU A 354 13.72 -19.78 2.78
N THR A 355 13.45 -19.37 4.01
CA THR A 355 12.99 -18.01 4.32
C THR A 355 13.99 -16.97 3.86
N LEU A 356 15.28 -17.16 4.11
CA LEU A 356 16.34 -16.28 3.63
C LEU A 356 16.36 -16.19 2.10
N PHE A 357 16.25 -17.33 1.41
CA PHE A 357 16.19 -17.38 -0.04
C PHE A 357 14.97 -16.62 -0.60
N ILE A 358 13.79 -16.87 -0.05
CA ILE A 358 12.56 -16.18 -0.44
C ILE A 358 12.65 -14.67 -0.15
N SER A 359 13.21 -14.26 1.00
CA SER A 359 13.38 -12.84 1.32
C SER A 359 14.29 -12.11 0.33
N VAL A 360 15.34 -12.77 -0.17
CA VAL A 360 16.18 -12.19 -1.25
C VAL A 360 15.40 -12.05 -2.54
N LEU A 361 14.60 -13.06 -2.91
CA LEU A 361 13.71 -12.96 -4.09
C LEU A 361 12.68 -11.86 -3.91
N GLU A 362 12.13 -11.68 -2.72
CA GLU A 362 11.14 -10.66 -2.42
C GLU A 362 11.73 -9.24 -2.59
N ILE A 363 12.98 -8.99 -2.16
CA ILE A 363 13.68 -7.73 -2.43
C ILE A 363 13.78 -7.45 -3.93
N LEU A 364 14.09 -8.47 -4.73
CA LEU A 364 14.14 -8.34 -6.19
C LEU A 364 12.76 -8.03 -6.78
N VAL A 365 11.72 -8.73 -6.30
CA VAL A 365 10.33 -8.54 -6.74
C VAL A 365 9.83 -7.13 -6.39
N THR A 366 10.21 -6.57 -5.23
CA THR A 366 9.83 -5.19 -4.85
C THR A 366 10.38 -4.15 -5.83
N ALA A 367 11.64 -4.30 -6.25
CA ALA A 367 12.24 -3.41 -7.25
C ALA A 367 11.59 -3.58 -8.63
N LEU A 368 11.38 -4.85 -9.04
CA LEU A 368 10.71 -5.19 -10.29
C LEU A 368 9.28 -4.64 -10.34
N GLN A 369 8.55 -4.70 -9.21
CA GLN A 369 7.19 -4.21 -9.13
C GLN A 369 7.10 -2.68 -9.28
N ALA A 370 8.02 -1.93 -8.67
CA ALA A 370 8.13 -0.49 -8.87
C ALA A 370 8.43 -0.15 -10.34
N TYR A 371 9.31 -0.91 -10.97
CA TYR A 371 9.64 -0.77 -12.40
C TYR A 371 8.42 -1.05 -13.29
N ILE A 372 7.78 -2.21 -13.13
CA ILE A 372 6.64 -2.63 -13.97
C ILE A 372 5.46 -1.66 -13.83
N PHE A 373 5.14 -1.24 -12.61
CA PHE A 373 4.06 -0.28 -12.38
C PHE A 373 4.32 1.04 -13.11
N THR A 374 5.54 1.57 -12.98
CA THR A 374 5.96 2.83 -13.60
C THR A 374 6.02 2.72 -15.12
N LEU A 375 6.54 1.61 -15.65
CA LEU A 375 6.61 1.34 -17.08
C LEU A 375 5.23 1.25 -17.72
N LEU A 376 4.32 0.46 -17.13
CA LEU A 376 2.97 0.34 -17.66
C LEU A 376 2.18 1.66 -17.55
N THR A 377 2.41 2.45 -16.50
CA THR A 377 1.85 3.80 -16.40
C THR A 377 2.34 4.68 -17.55
N ALA A 378 3.64 4.65 -17.86
CA ALA A 378 4.22 5.40 -18.98
C ALA A 378 3.67 4.94 -20.33
N LEU A 379 3.53 3.62 -20.53
CA LEU A 379 2.92 3.04 -21.73
C LEU A 379 1.46 3.47 -21.90
N TYR A 380 0.65 3.46 -20.84
CA TYR A 380 -0.75 3.88 -20.93
C TYR A 380 -0.88 5.38 -21.25
N ILE A 381 -0.05 6.22 -20.64
CA ILE A 381 -0.01 7.66 -20.96
C ILE A 381 0.46 7.87 -22.40
N GLY A 382 1.51 7.16 -22.84
CA GLY A 382 2.03 7.26 -24.20
C GLY A 382 1.01 6.84 -25.23
N ALA A 383 0.35 5.68 -25.04
CA ALA A 383 -0.72 5.21 -25.92
C ALA A 383 -1.90 6.19 -26.00
N ALA A 384 -2.25 6.87 -24.89
CA ALA A 384 -3.31 7.86 -24.86
C ALA A 384 -2.94 9.17 -25.60
N MET A 385 -1.64 9.49 -25.67
CA MET A 385 -1.13 10.72 -26.28
C MET A 385 -0.59 10.52 -27.70
N HIS A 386 -0.52 9.27 -28.18
CA HIS A 386 0.06 8.99 -29.49
C HIS A 386 -0.79 9.64 -30.60
N GLU A 387 -0.14 10.45 -31.43
CA GLU A 387 -0.72 11.00 -32.66
C GLU A 387 -0.36 10.04 -33.80
N GLU A 388 -1.33 9.32 -34.36
CA GLU A 388 -1.12 8.64 -35.61
C GLU A 388 -0.96 9.69 -36.71
N HIS A 389 0.25 9.86 -37.21
CA HIS A 389 0.51 10.58 -38.45
C HIS A 389 -0.01 9.71 -39.62
N HIS A 390 -1.22 10.04 -40.09
CA HIS A 390 -1.70 9.59 -41.40
C HIS A 390 -1.18 10.46 -42.51
#